data_af6bb5373e5ddf3ded83f323a3c8ccd7
#
_entry.id   af6bb5373e5ddf3ded83f323a3c8ccd7
#
_cell.length_a   1.000
_cell.length_b   1.000
_cell.length_c   1.000
_cell.angle_alpha   90.00
_cell.angle_beta   90.00
_cell.angle_gamma   90.00
#
_symmetry.space_group_name_H-M   'P 1'
#
loop_
_entity.id
_entity.type
_entity.pdbx_description
1 polymer ?
#
loop_
_entity_poly.entity_id
_entity_poly.type
_entity_poly.pdbx_seq_one_letter_code
_entity_poly.pdbx_strand_id
1 'polypeptide(L)'
;VIALTDVYTGTNDFADAAEAKRKMRAWVGPNETFFPHAAQHDFEAWLLPFWSDIQALAGHSKSAPAGPPEGVNHQRPPSHHIREIFRIGTSRRDYSKVRDANRILRGKDLSFAASKCPELRAFLNTILTLSGADPL
;
A
#
# COMPACT_ATOMS: atom_id res chain seq x y z
N VAL A 1 -18.78 -7.47 -2.91
CA VAL A 1 -18.17 -6.13 -2.83
C VAL A 1 -16.81 -6.24 -2.16
N ILE A 2 -15.76 -5.68 -2.78
CA ILE A 2 -14.45 -5.51 -2.16
C ILE A 2 -14.33 -4.05 -1.70
N ALA A 3 -14.00 -3.84 -0.44
CA ALA A 3 -13.72 -2.52 0.13
C ALA A 3 -12.24 -2.43 0.51
N LEU A 4 -11.60 -1.32 0.20
CA LEU A 4 -10.21 -1.05 0.56
C LEU A 4 -10.11 0.33 1.21
N THR A 5 -9.39 0.42 2.32
CA THR A 5 -9.06 1.68 3.01
C THR A 5 -7.58 1.71 3.41
N ASP A 6 -7.04 2.90 3.62
CA ASP A 6 -5.79 3.07 4.37
C ASP A 6 -6.09 2.99 5.88
N VAL A 7 -5.14 2.53 6.71
CA VAL A 7 -5.24 2.66 8.16
C VAL A 7 -5.14 4.14 8.56
N TYR A 8 -4.24 4.88 7.90
CA TYR A 8 -4.10 6.33 8.09
C TYR A 8 -4.99 7.09 7.12
N THR A 9 -6.21 7.34 7.53
CA THR A 9 -7.21 8.09 6.74
C THR A 9 -7.13 9.62 6.94
N GLY A 10 -6.13 10.10 7.67
CA GLY A 10 -6.05 11.48 8.16
C GLY A 10 -6.62 11.66 9.56
N THR A 11 -7.20 10.61 10.11
CA THR A 11 -7.73 10.50 11.48
C THR A 11 -7.16 9.24 12.15
N ASN A 12 -7.32 9.12 13.46
CA ASN A 12 -6.87 7.96 14.23
C ASN A 12 -8.01 6.94 14.43
N ASP A 13 -8.76 6.65 13.36
CA ASP A 13 -9.94 5.77 13.44
C ASP A 13 -9.58 4.31 13.63
N PHE A 14 -8.39 3.90 13.17
CA PHE A 14 -7.92 2.52 13.21
C PHE A 14 -6.52 2.43 13.80
N ALA A 15 -6.30 1.46 14.69
CA ALA A 15 -4.98 1.16 15.22
C ALA A 15 -4.12 0.38 14.20
N ASP A 16 -4.74 -0.50 13.42
CA ASP A 16 -4.09 -1.36 12.43
C ASP A 16 -5.08 -1.85 11.37
N ALA A 17 -4.55 -2.59 10.37
CA ALA A 17 -5.37 -3.16 9.30
C ALA A 17 -6.41 -4.18 9.80
N ALA A 18 -6.09 -4.93 10.85
CA ALA A 18 -7.03 -5.91 11.41
C ALA A 18 -8.23 -5.21 12.06
N GLU A 19 -7.99 -4.14 12.81
CA GLU A 19 -9.07 -3.32 13.38
C GLU A 19 -9.91 -2.64 12.31
N ALA A 20 -9.28 -2.07 11.27
CA ALA A 20 -10.00 -1.47 10.17
C ALA A 20 -10.96 -2.47 9.50
N LYS A 21 -10.47 -3.66 9.16
CA LYS A 21 -11.30 -4.73 8.56
C LYS A 21 -12.44 -5.16 9.50
N ARG A 22 -12.17 -5.30 10.80
CA ARG A 22 -13.19 -5.65 11.80
C ARG A 22 -14.28 -4.59 11.90
N LYS A 23 -13.91 -3.32 11.98
CA LYS A 23 -14.86 -2.20 12.04
C LYS A 23 -15.71 -2.10 10.77
N MET A 24 -15.10 -2.24 9.58
CA MET A 24 -15.84 -2.25 8.31
C MET A 24 -16.89 -3.38 8.28
N ARG A 25 -16.54 -4.59 8.74
CA ARG A 25 -17.51 -5.69 8.86
C ARG A 25 -18.65 -5.36 9.82
N ALA A 26 -18.33 -4.75 10.97
CA ALA A 26 -19.35 -4.36 11.95
C ALA A 26 -20.32 -3.31 11.38
N TRP A 27 -19.84 -2.37 10.60
CA TRP A 27 -20.69 -1.34 9.98
C TRP A 27 -21.62 -1.89 8.90
N VAL A 28 -21.15 -2.87 8.12
CA VAL A 28 -21.96 -3.50 7.05
C VAL A 28 -22.91 -4.54 7.61
N GLY A 29 -22.58 -5.17 8.74
CA GLY A 29 -23.32 -6.28 9.31
C GLY A 29 -23.01 -7.62 8.61
N PRO A 30 -23.77 -8.68 8.92
CA PRO A 30 -23.58 -10.01 8.33
C PRO A 30 -23.78 -9.99 6.82
N ASN A 31 -22.69 -10.14 6.05
CA ASN A 31 -22.73 -10.17 4.59
C ASN A 31 -21.55 -10.98 4.06
N GLU A 32 -21.84 -12.18 3.53
CA GLU A 32 -20.84 -13.11 2.99
C GLU A 32 -20.17 -12.62 1.70
N THR A 33 -20.77 -11.64 1.02
CA THR A 33 -20.23 -11.06 -0.22
C THR A 33 -19.47 -9.75 0.00
N PHE A 34 -19.19 -9.38 1.26
CA PHE A 34 -18.42 -8.20 1.64
C PHE A 34 -17.02 -8.58 2.10
N PHE A 35 -16.02 -8.12 1.37
CA PHE A 35 -14.60 -8.42 1.56
C PHE A 35 -13.83 -7.14 1.91
N PRO A 36 -13.69 -6.79 3.21
CA PRO A 36 -12.94 -5.63 3.62
C PRO A 36 -11.44 -5.88 3.63
N HIS A 37 -10.68 -4.94 3.09
CA HIS A 37 -9.23 -4.89 3.08
C HIS A 37 -8.72 -3.53 3.58
N ALA A 38 -7.52 -3.51 4.11
CA ALA A 38 -6.88 -2.28 4.55
C ALA A 38 -5.39 -2.33 4.22
N ALA A 39 -4.85 -1.22 3.69
CA ALA A 39 -3.42 -1.04 3.58
C ALA A 39 -2.87 -0.64 4.95
N GLN A 40 -1.90 -1.41 5.47
CA GLN A 40 -1.27 -1.11 6.75
C GLN A 40 -0.51 0.21 6.63
N HIS A 41 -0.87 1.17 7.48
CA HIS A 41 -0.54 2.59 7.44
C HIS A 41 -1.18 3.30 6.25
N ASP A 42 -0.61 3.21 5.06
CA ASP A 42 -1.17 3.74 3.82
C ASP A 42 -0.82 2.86 2.61
N PHE A 43 -1.50 3.09 1.52
CA PHE A 43 -1.31 2.37 0.26
C PHE A 43 0.15 2.38 -0.21
N GLU A 44 0.90 3.43 0.09
CA GLU A 44 2.28 3.59 -0.32
C GLU A 44 3.21 2.53 0.27
N ALA A 45 2.81 1.82 1.35
CA ALA A 45 3.52 0.65 1.84
C ALA A 45 3.72 -0.39 0.73
N TRP A 46 2.73 -0.57 -0.14
CA TRP A 46 2.76 -1.53 -1.24
C TRP A 46 3.67 -1.11 -2.41
N LEU A 47 4.09 0.15 -2.45
CA LEU A 47 5.04 0.67 -3.43
C LEU A 47 6.50 0.51 -2.98
N LEU A 48 6.77 0.41 -1.66
CA LEU A 48 8.13 0.34 -1.12
C LEU A 48 8.97 -0.83 -1.68
N PRO A 49 8.41 -2.01 -2.02
CA PRO A 49 9.18 -3.08 -2.68
C PRO A 49 9.82 -2.67 -4.01
N PHE A 50 9.29 -1.64 -4.67
CA PHE A 50 9.77 -1.09 -5.93
C PHE A 50 10.61 0.19 -5.73
N TRP A 51 11.39 0.23 -4.65
CA TRP A 51 12.14 1.44 -4.28
C TRP A 51 13.12 1.93 -5.34
N SER A 52 13.71 1.02 -6.13
CA SER A 52 14.58 1.40 -7.26
C SER A 52 13.84 2.22 -8.33
N ASP A 53 12.57 1.90 -8.57
CA ASP A 53 11.74 2.67 -9.51
C ASP A 53 11.37 4.04 -8.92
N ILE A 54 11.12 4.09 -7.61
CA ILE A 54 10.90 5.35 -6.88
C ILE A 54 12.15 6.24 -6.97
N GLN A 55 13.35 5.67 -6.74
CA GLN A 55 14.62 6.38 -6.89
C GLN A 55 14.78 6.95 -8.31
N ALA A 56 14.52 6.15 -9.33
CA ALA A 56 14.63 6.57 -10.73
C ALA A 56 13.67 7.72 -11.06
N LEU A 57 12.41 7.64 -10.63
CA LEU A 57 11.41 8.69 -10.84
C LEU A 57 11.71 9.96 -10.07
N ALA A 58 12.24 9.86 -8.87
CA ALA A 58 12.61 10.99 -8.04
C ALA A 58 13.94 11.63 -8.48
N GLY A 59 14.80 10.86 -9.15
CA GLY A 59 16.16 11.29 -9.50
C GLY A 59 17.06 11.41 -8.25
N HIS A 60 17.01 10.42 -7.36
CA HIS A 60 17.81 10.42 -6.13
C HIS A 60 18.09 8.99 -5.66
N SER A 61 19.28 8.77 -5.07
CA SER A 61 19.75 7.46 -4.62
C SER A 61 19.52 7.18 -3.12
N LYS A 62 18.64 7.94 -2.46
CA LYS A 62 18.31 7.72 -1.05
C LYS A 62 17.84 6.29 -0.83
N SER A 63 18.40 5.62 0.18
CA SER A 63 18.02 4.25 0.55
C SER A 63 16.55 4.15 0.97
N ALA A 64 15.97 2.96 0.74
CA ALA A 64 14.65 2.64 1.24
C ALA A 64 14.58 2.74 2.77
N PRO A 65 13.41 3.06 3.34
CA PRO A 65 13.21 2.94 4.77
C PRO A 65 13.46 1.50 5.22
N ALA A 66 14.04 1.33 6.41
CA ALA A 66 14.36 0.02 6.96
C ALA A 66 13.12 -0.73 7.43
N GLY A 67 13.15 -2.05 7.33
CA GLY A 67 12.11 -2.95 7.81
C GLY A 67 11.16 -3.45 6.70
N PRO A 68 10.23 -4.35 7.05
CA PRO A 68 9.23 -4.84 6.10
C PRO A 68 8.33 -3.68 5.66
N PRO A 69 7.89 -3.65 4.39
CA PRO A 69 7.14 -2.51 3.83
C PRO A 69 5.92 -2.10 4.66
N GLU A 70 5.11 -3.04 5.07
CA GLU A 70 3.91 -2.79 5.89
C GLU A 70 4.23 -2.52 7.38
N GLY A 71 5.49 -2.67 7.80
CA GLY A 71 5.98 -2.32 9.13
C GLY A 71 6.63 -0.94 9.20
N VAL A 72 6.81 -0.27 8.06
CA VAL A 72 7.43 1.07 8.02
C VAL A 72 6.50 2.11 8.65
N ASN A 73 6.80 2.46 9.89
CA ASN A 73 6.06 3.50 10.62
C ASN A 73 6.94 4.12 11.73
N HIS A 74 8.08 4.66 11.38
CA HIS A 74 8.96 5.37 12.34
C HIS A 74 8.42 6.79 12.62
N GLN A 75 7.18 6.89 13.13
CA GLN A 75 6.39 8.11 13.28
C GLN A 75 6.10 8.84 11.95
N ARG A 76 6.43 8.18 10.83
CA ARG A 76 6.25 8.69 9.46
C ARG A 76 5.75 7.56 8.58
N PRO A 77 4.55 7.69 7.99
CA PRO A 77 3.98 6.64 7.15
C PRO A 77 4.77 6.46 5.85
N PRO A 78 4.61 5.34 5.13
CA PRO A 78 5.28 5.08 3.86
C PRO A 78 5.19 6.23 2.85
N SER A 79 4.04 6.87 2.74
CA SER A 79 3.83 8.04 1.85
C SER A 79 4.78 9.20 2.16
N HIS A 80 5.15 9.39 3.44
CA HIS A 80 6.08 10.45 3.81
C HIS A 80 7.49 10.20 3.23
N HIS A 81 7.96 8.96 3.30
CA HIS A 81 9.28 8.58 2.76
C HIS A 81 9.33 8.75 1.24
N ILE A 82 8.24 8.42 0.54
CA ILE A 82 8.15 8.62 -0.91
C ILE A 82 8.12 10.12 -1.24
N ARG A 83 7.31 10.91 -0.54
CA ARG A 83 7.27 12.37 -0.74
C ARG A 83 8.64 13.02 -0.50
N GLU A 84 9.34 12.57 0.54
CA GLU A 84 10.67 13.10 0.87
C GLU A 84 11.67 12.89 -0.27
N ILE A 85 11.79 11.67 -0.82
CA ILE A 85 12.74 11.41 -1.91
C ILE A 85 12.39 12.21 -3.17
N PHE A 86 11.11 12.44 -3.48
CA PHE A 86 10.70 13.29 -4.61
C PHE A 86 11.09 14.76 -4.40
N ARG A 87 11.02 15.27 -3.17
CA ARG A 87 11.41 16.67 -2.86
C ARG A 87 12.91 16.91 -2.94
N ILE A 88 13.71 15.96 -2.46
CA ILE A 88 15.17 16.10 -2.45
C ILE A 88 15.81 15.67 -3.77
N GLY A 89 15.11 14.93 -4.62
CA GLY A 89 15.60 14.46 -5.91
C GLY A 89 15.67 15.55 -6.97
N THR A 90 16.28 15.24 -8.09
CA THR A 90 16.45 16.18 -9.23
C THR A 90 15.11 16.55 -9.86
N SER A 91 14.08 15.74 -9.70
CA SER A 91 12.73 16.05 -10.15
C SER A 91 12.12 17.26 -9.43
N ARG A 92 12.55 17.54 -8.20
CA ARG A 92 12.12 18.67 -7.32
C ARG A 92 10.62 18.95 -7.40
N ARG A 93 9.83 17.92 -7.36
CA ARG A 93 8.37 17.99 -7.47
C ARG A 93 7.70 17.19 -6.37
N ASP A 94 6.44 17.45 -6.14
CA ASP A 94 5.65 16.66 -5.22
C ASP A 94 5.29 15.29 -5.84
N TYR A 95 5.31 14.26 -5.00
CA TYR A 95 4.76 12.96 -5.31
C TYR A 95 3.24 13.08 -5.53
N SER A 96 2.76 12.47 -6.60
CA SER A 96 1.33 12.35 -6.89
C SER A 96 0.93 10.89 -6.86
N LYS A 97 0.07 10.51 -5.90
CA LYS A 97 -0.40 9.12 -5.74
C LYS A 97 -0.90 8.55 -7.09
N VAL A 98 -1.79 9.24 -7.76
CA VAL A 98 -2.40 8.73 -9.01
C VAL A 98 -1.38 8.58 -10.13
N ARG A 99 -0.58 9.61 -10.39
CA ARG A 99 0.39 9.60 -11.48
C ARG A 99 1.58 8.69 -11.21
N ASP A 100 2.19 8.86 -10.04
CA ASP A 100 3.47 8.23 -9.75
C ASP A 100 3.31 6.78 -9.31
N ALA A 101 2.27 6.43 -8.56
CA ALA A 101 1.96 5.03 -8.27
C ALA A 101 1.67 4.24 -9.56
N ASN A 102 0.92 4.81 -10.50
CA ASN A 102 0.70 4.18 -11.80
C ASN A 102 2.03 3.91 -12.54
N ARG A 103 2.96 4.88 -12.51
CA ARG A 103 4.28 4.72 -13.15
C ARG A 103 5.13 3.65 -12.47
N ILE A 104 5.12 3.61 -11.14
CA ILE A 104 5.86 2.62 -10.35
C ILE A 104 5.33 1.21 -10.62
N LEU A 105 4.01 1.04 -10.67
CA LEU A 105 3.37 -0.28 -10.79
C LEU A 105 3.22 -0.78 -12.23
N ARG A 106 3.36 0.09 -13.23
CA ARG A 106 3.15 -0.28 -14.63
C ARG A 106 4.09 -1.39 -15.06
N GLY A 107 3.53 -2.53 -15.51
CA GLY A 107 4.28 -3.69 -15.96
C GLY A 107 5.00 -4.47 -14.87
N LYS A 108 4.71 -4.21 -13.60
CA LYS A 108 5.31 -4.95 -12.48
C LYS A 108 4.57 -6.24 -12.19
N ASP A 109 5.32 -7.24 -11.81
CA ASP A 109 4.77 -8.44 -11.18
C ASP A 109 4.43 -8.13 -9.72
N LEU A 110 3.14 -8.05 -9.42
CA LEU A 110 2.66 -7.75 -8.08
C LEU A 110 2.89 -8.89 -7.09
N SER A 111 3.17 -10.12 -7.55
CA SER A 111 3.51 -11.24 -6.67
C SER A 111 4.78 -10.93 -5.85
N PHE A 112 5.72 -10.19 -6.43
CA PHE A 112 6.92 -9.74 -5.73
C PHE A 112 6.57 -8.83 -4.54
N ALA A 113 5.71 -7.85 -4.73
CA ALA A 113 5.26 -7.00 -3.63
C ALA A 113 4.40 -7.77 -2.62
N ALA A 114 3.49 -8.63 -3.09
CA ALA A 114 2.65 -9.48 -2.24
C ALA A 114 3.47 -10.43 -1.35
N SER A 115 4.64 -10.90 -1.82
CA SER A 115 5.54 -11.72 -1.00
C SER A 115 6.10 -10.98 0.22
N LYS A 116 6.10 -9.64 0.20
CA LYS A 116 6.63 -8.75 1.25
C LYS A 116 5.54 -7.99 2.02
N CYS A 117 4.31 -8.00 1.51
CA CYS A 117 3.19 -7.22 2.02
C CYS A 117 1.99 -8.14 2.25
N PRO A 118 1.81 -8.69 3.47
CA PRO A 118 0.72 -9.61 3.79
C PRO A 118 -0.69 -9.07 3.50
N GLU A 119 -0.94 -7.79 3.75
CA GLU A 119 -2.25 -7.17 3.47
C GLU A 119 -2.49 -7.02 1.96
N LEU A 120 -1.45 -6.67 1.18
CA LEU A 120 -1.54 -6.68 -0.28
C LEU A 120 -1.82 -8.09 -0.80
N ARG A 121 -1.12 -9.09 -0.28
CA ARG A 121 -1.35 -10.50 -0.66
C ARG A 121 -2.79 -10.93 -0.39
N ALA A 122 -3.32 -10.60 0.80
CA ALA A 122 -4.70 -10.91 1.15
C ALA A 122 -5.70 -10.21 0.19
N PHE A 123 -5.46 -8.95 -0.15
CA PHE A 123 -6.27 -8.20 -1.11
C PHE A 123 -6.26 -8.83 -2.51
N LEU A 124 -5.07 -9.14 -3.03
CA LEU A 124 -4.92 -9.76 -4.36
C LEU A 124 -5.54 -11.16 -4.41
N ASN A 125 -5.35 -11.96 -3.35
CA ASN A 125 -5.95 -13.29 -3.26
C ASN A 125 -7.48 -13.26 -3.27
N THR A 126 -8.09 -12.27 -2.64
CA THR A 126 -9.54 -12.07 -2.73
C THR A 126 -9.97 -11.80 -4.19
N ILE A 127 -9.26 -10.94 -4.90
CA ILE A 127 -9.54 -10.64 -6.31
C ILE A 127 -9.39 -11.90 -7.18
N LEU A 128 -8.27 -12.62 -7.02
CA LEU A 128 -7.99 -13.84 -7.77
C LEU A 128 -9.06 -14.92 -7.52
N THR A 129 -9.37 -15.20 -6.25
CA THR A 129 -10.40 -16.17 -5.88
C THR A 129 -11.77 -15.81 -6.47
N LEU A 130 -12.18 -14.54 -6.39
CA LEU A 130 -13.46 -14.09 -6.94
C LEU A 130 -13.50 -14.12 -8.47
N SER A 131 -12.34 -14.06 -9.13
CA SER A 131 -12.22 -14.20 -10.59
C SER A 131 -12.07 -15.65 -11.06
N GLY A 132 -12.00 -16.62 -10.13
CA GLY A 132 -11.78 -18.02 -10.43
C GLY A 132 -10.32 -18.40 -10.73
N ALA A 133 -9.38 -17.53 -10.35
CA ALA A 133 -7.95 -17.81 -10.48
C ALA A 133 -7.35 -18.33 -9.16
N ASP A 134 -6.23 -19.02 -9.27
CA ASP A 134 -5.49 -19.51 -8.10
C ASP A 134 -4.88 -18.34 -7.30
N PRO A 135 -4.91 -18.40 -5.96
CA PRO A 135 -4.27 -17.41 -5.10
C PRO A 135 -2.74 -17.46 -5.22
N LEU A 136 -2.08 -16.32 -4.84
CA LEU A 136 -0.63 -16.17 -4.79
C LEU A 136 0.04 -16.96 -3.65
#